data_edf82dd7cd8850e6af2acacc34e928b9
#
_entry.id   edf82dd7cd8850e6af2acacc34e928b9
#
_cell.length_a   1.000
_cell.length_b   1.000
_cell.length_c   1.000
_cell.angle_alpha   90.00
_cell.angle_beta   90.00
_cell.angle_gamma   90.00
#
_symmetry.space_group_name_H-M   'P 1'
#
loop_
_entity.id
_entity.type
_entity.pdbx_description
1 polymer ?
#
loop_
_entity_poly.entity_id
_entity_poly.type
_entity_poly.pdbx_seq_one_letter_code
_entity_poly.pdbx_strand_id
1 'polypeptide(L)'
;MTVMQRFLTALLLAVAVGATAEPAQPARFDVLIRNARVMDGTGNPWLRADLGITGDRITAVGALTGATAARTIDARDRIVSPGFIDVHSHAGEGLRNAALHQGQPLVAQGITTIIANPDGGGPIDLAAQRAALEAGRTGVNVGLLIGHGSVRSAVMGNANREPTADELLKMKDLVRRGMGEGAFGLSSGLFYVPGSFAKTEEVIELTKVAAELGGLYTSHVRDEGNYAEGVRASVREVIRIAEEAKTIGIVTHMKALGRDSWGLAPALLKDMDEARGRGVQVYADQYPYEASSTSLRAALAPGGVQPTEAVVRENLRRRNGPDAILIAFHQADRSLQGKTLTEIAKARGVDPVTAALALMDAGSASIVSFNMSEDDIAAIMRAPFTMASSDGALVAVGAGHPHPRDYGAFARRLGVYVRDRHVVELEFAIRSMTSLPASVFDIKDRGVIRPGAFADLAIFDPATIRDAATYADPQKLAEGVSDVLVNGVPVRLDGKFTDALPGRVLRK
;
A
#
# COMPACT_ATOMS: atom_id res chain seq x y z
N MET A 1 -85.53 -42.46 26.62
CA MET A 1 -84.42 -42.60 27.58
C MET A 1 -83.40 -41.60 27.22
N THR A 2 -83.38 -40.46 27.93
CA THR A 2 -82.73 -39.23 27.54
C THR A 2 -81.67 -38.95 28.57
N VAL A 3 -80.41 -38.79 28.16
CA VAL A 3 -79.30 -38.37 28.98
C VAL A 3 -79.05 -36.92 28.70
N MET A 4 -79.14 -36.12 29.72
CA MET A 4 -79.02 -34.66 29.72
C MET A 4 -77.56 -34.31 29.89
N GLN A 5 -76.96 -33.64 28.93
CA GLN A 5 -75.61 -33.10 28.99
C GLN A 5 -75.62 -31.77 29.74
N ARG A 6 -74.83 -31.70 30.81
CA ARG A 6 -74.50 -30.43 31.53
C ARG A 6 -73.26 -29.82 30.94
N PHE A 7 -73.37 -28.63 30.40
CA PHE A 7 -72.23 -27.78 30.00
C PHE A 7 -71.70 -27.01 31.25
N LEU A 8 -70.45 -27.27 31.60
CA LEU A 8 -69.72 -26.43 32.56
C LEU A 8 -68.92 -25.40 31.77
N THR A 9 -69.26 -24.11 31.87
CA THR A 9 -68.51 -23.00 31.30
C THR A 9 -67.46 -22.59 32.31
N ALA A 10 -66.16 -22.90 32.02
CA ALA A 10 -65.03 -22.40 32.77
C ALA A 10 -64.57 -21.06 32.22
N LEU A 11 -64.73 -19.98 33.02
CA LEU A 11 -64.27 -18.64 32.68
C LEU A 11 -62.79 -18.57 33.04
N LEU A 12 -61.88 -18.61 32.02
CA LEU A 12 -60.47 -18.37 32.20
C LEU A 12 -60.20 -16.84 32.24
N LEU A 13 -59.90 -16.33 33.44
CA LEU A 13 -59.39 -14.97 33.63
C LEU A 13 -57.91 -14.94 33.20
N ALA A 14 -57.59 -14.42 32.00
CA ALA A 14 -56.23 -14.16 31.58
C ALA A 14 -55.74 -12.89 32.30
N VAL A 15 -54.90 -13.06 33.34
CA VAL A 15 -54.15 -11.97 33.94
C VAL A 15 -53.00 -11.65 32.95
N ALA A 16 -53.17 -10.58 32.18
CA ALA A 16 -52.06 -10.01 31.40
C ALA A 16 -51.06 -9.34 32.40
N VAL A 17 -50.00 -10.08 32.72
CA VAL A 17 -48.83 -9.46 33.38
C VAL A 17 -48.12 -8.60 32.31
N GLY A 18 -48.41 -7.31 32.34
CA GLY A 18 -47.66 -6.33 31.56
C GLY A 18 -46.23 -6.28 32.09
N ALA A 19 -45.33 -6.99 31.38
CA ALA A 19 -43.91 -6.79 31.58
C ALA A 19 -43.60 -5.36 31.12
N THR A 20 -43.46 -4.43 32.03
CA THR A 20 -42.85 -3.12 31.76
C THR A 20 -41.42 -3.41 31.39
N ALA A 21 -41.10 -3.35 30.08
CA ALA A 21 -39.73 -3.37 29.63
C ALA A 21 -39.02 -2.17 30.33
N GLU A 22 -38.09 -2.45 31.21
CA GLU A 22 -37.20 -1.41 31.72
C GLU A 22 -36.59 -0.70 30.47
N PRO A 23 -36.56 0.64 30.49
CA PRO A 23 -35.92 1.36 29.39
C PRO A 23 -34.46 0.87 29.30
N ALA A 24 -34.10 0.27 28.15
CA ALA A 24 -32.77 -0.22 27.92
C ALA A 24 -31.77 0.90 28.26
N GLN A 25 -30.81 0.63 29.13
CA GLN A 25 -29.79 1.62 29.45
C GLN A 25 -29.14 2.09 28.15
N PRO A 26 -28.93 3.41 28.00
CA PRO A 26 -28.30 3.92 26.78
C PRO A 26 -26.94 3.25 26.57
N ALA A 27 -26.70 2.79 25.35
CA ALA A 27 -25.44 2.12 25.00
C ALA A 27 -24.25 3.03 25.35
N ARG A 28 -23.24 2.45 26.02
CA ARG A 28 -22.01 3.15 26.39
C ARG A 28 -20.84 2.60 25.57
N PHE A 29 -20.10 3.51 24.94
CA PHE A 29 -18.94 3.19 24.09
C PHE A 29 -17.65 3.81 24.67
N ASP A 30 -16.51 3.35 24.22
CA ASP A 30 -15.24 4.03 24.49
C ASP A 30 -15.09 5.26 23.60
N VAL A 31 -15.42 5.11 22.30
CA VAL A 31 -15.48 6.21 21.34
C VAL A 31 -16.82 6.18 20.60
N LEU A 32 -17.43 7.35 20.45
CA LEU A 32 -18.64 7.55 19.68
C LEU A 32 -18.38 8.62 18.61
N ILE A 33 -18.47 8.24 17.35
CA ILE A 33 -18.35 9.17 16.21
C ILE A 33 -19.77 9.55 15.79
N ARG A 34 -20.06 10.85 15.76
CA ARG A 34 -21.38 11.40 15.41
C ARG A 34 -21.35 12.23 14.13
N ASN A 35 -22.53 12.40 13.56
CA ASN A 35 -22.75 13.28 12.41
C ASN A 35 -21.87 12.92 11.21
N ALA A 36 -21.70 11.62 10.93
CA ALA A 36 -20.82 11.11 9.89
C ALA A 36 -21.58 10.85 8.59
N ARG A 37 -20.91 11.11 7.45
CA ARG A 37 -21.19 10.45 6.19
C ARG A 37 -20.29 9.21 6.11
N VAL A 38 -20.86 8.06 6.43
CA VAL A 38 -20.12 6.80 6.52
C VAL A 38 -20.02 6.16 5.15
N MET A 39 -18.80 5.95 4.67
CA MET A 39 -18.47 5.11 3.52
C MET A 39 -17.90 3.79 4.05
N ASP A 40 -18.61 2.70 3.85
CA ASP A 40 -18.29 1.42 4.47
C ASP A 40 -17.06 0.69 3.89
N GLY A 41 -16.49 1.23 2.82
CA GLY A 41 -15.33 0.67 2.11
C GLY A 41 -15.69 -0.29 0.98
N THR A 42 -16.95 -0.69 0.82
CA THR A 42 -17.37 -1.70 -0.18
C THR A 42 -17.53 -1.13 -1.60
N GLY A 43 -17.50 0.19 -1.75
CA GLY A 43 -17.79 0.89 -3.01
C GLY A 43 -19.24 1.37 -3.12
N ASN A 44 -20.04 1.21 -2.05
CA ASN A 44 -21.37 1.77 -1.95
C ASN A 44 -21.33 3.27 -1.64
N PRO A 45 -22.38 4.03 -2.00
CA PRO A 45 -22.56 5.41 -1.57
C PRO A 45 -22.59 5.55 -0.05
N TRP A 46 -22.21 6.73 0.45
CA TRP A 46 -22.23 7.02 1.88
C TRP A 46 -23.65 7.01 2.46
N LEU A 47 -23.75 6.69 3.73
CA LEU A 47 -24.98 6.82 4.54
C LEU A 47 -24.73 7.69 5.78
N ARG A 48 -25.76 8.38 6.26
CA ARG A 48 -25.68 9.07 7.55
C ARG A 48 -25.80 8.08 8.67
N ALA A 49 -24.77 8.02 9.51
CA ALA A 49 -24.77 7.15 10.69
C ALA A 49 -23.81 7.66 11.76
N ASP A 50 -24.03 7.23 12.99
CA ASP A 50 -23.07 7.28 14.08
C ASP A 50 -22.33 5.95 14.16
N LEU A 51 -21.12 5.94 14.71
CA LEU A 51 -20.36 4.73 14.98
C LEU A 51 -20.03 4.63 16.48
N GLY A 52 -20.38 3.50 17.09
CA GLY A 52 -19.98 3.14 18.44
C GLY A 52 -18.79 2.18 18.43
N ILE A 53 -17.75 2.50 19.19
CA ILE A 53 -16.51 1.73 19.28
C ILE A 53 -16.30 1.32 20.74
N THR A 54 -16.02 0.02 20.95
CA THR A 54 -15.65 -0.53 22.25
C THR A 54 -14.37 -1.35 22.09
N GLY A 55 -13.37 -1.04 22.89
CA GLY A 55 -12.03 -1.59 22.72
C GLY A 55 -11.46 -1.26 21.33
N ASP A 56 -11.07 -2.28 20.61
CA ASP A 56 -10.51 -2.15 19.27
C ASP A 56 -11.52 -2.39 18.13
N ARG A 57 -12.83 -2.56 18.46
CA ARG A 57 -13.87 -2.95 17.51
C ARG A 57 -14.96 -1.89 17.34
N ILE A 58 -15.45 -1.79 16.11
CA ILE A 58 -16.72 -1.15 15.81
C ILE A 58 -17.83 -2.06 16.36
N THR A 59 -18.62 -1.60 17.29
CA THR A 59 -19.67 -2.41 17.91
C THR A 59 -21.07 -2.01 17.49
N ALA A 60 -21.24 -0.78 16.98
CA ALA A 60 -22.52 -0.31 16.46
C ALA A 60 -22.32 0.67 15.28
N VAL A 61 -23.22 0.62 14.30
CA VAL A 61 -23.34 1.55 13.19
C VAL A 61 -24.82 1.86 12.97
N GLY A 62 -25.20 3.13 12.95
CA GLY A 62 -26.59 3.55 12.76
C GLY A 62 -26.96 4.80 13.56
N ALA A 63 -28.25 5.01 13.81
CA ALA A 63 -28.72 6.11 14.67
C ALA A 63 -28.52 5.72 16.15
N LEU A 64 -27.49 6.29 16.80
CA LEU A 64 -27.16 6.00 18.19
C LEU A 64 -27.66 7.10 19.14
N THR A 65 -28.92 7.51 18.95
CA THR A 65 -29.58 8.55 19.79
C THR A 65 -29.53 8.14 21.26
N GLY A 66 -29.14 9.07 22.12
CA GLY A 66 -29.03 8.83 23.59
C GLY A 66 -27.80 8.05 24.02
N ALA A 67 -27.03 7.45 23.11
CA ALA A 67 -25.78 6.78 23.44
C ALA A 67 -24.76 7.74 24.06
N THR A 68 -23.93 7.22 24.97
CA THR A 68 -22.85 7.93 25.63
C THR A 68 -21.52 7.28 25.37
N ALA A 69 -20.42 8.01 25.51
CA ALA A 69 -19.08 7.47 25.36
C ALA A 69 -18.08 8.18 26.29
N ALA A 70 -16.94 7.52 26.54
CA ALA A 70 -15.80 8.15 27.19
C ALA A 70 -15.24 9.30 26.36
N ARG A 71 -15.28 9.16 25.00
CA ARG A 71 -14.90 10.18 24.03
C ARG A 71 -15.94 10.28 22.93
N THR A 72 -16.36 11.50 22.60
CA THR A 72 -17.19 11.76 21.41
C THR A 72 -16.37 12.54 20.39
N ILE A 73 -16.39 12.09 19.14
CA ILE A 73 -15.81 12.76 17.97
C ILE A 73 -16.98 13.23 17.11
N ASP A 74 -17.07 14.52 16.84
CA ASP A 74 -18.05 15.07 15.89
C ASP A 74 -17.42 15.10 14.50
N ALA A 75 -17.88 14.24 13.60
CA ALA A 75 -17.39 14.19 12.22
C ALA A 75 -17.77 15.44 11.41
N ARG A 76 -18.71 16.26 11.89
CA ARG A 76 -19.11 17.53 11.24
C ARG A 76 -19.46 17.35 9.76
N ASP A 77 -20.26 16.35 9.45
CA ASP A 77 -20.67 15.97 8.09
C ASP A 77 -19.52 15.58 7.15
N ARG A 78 -18.36 15.21 7.70
CA ARG A 78 -17.22 14.68 6.94
C ARG A 78 -17.42 13.22 6.58
N ILE A 79 -16.60 12.73 5.64
CA ILE A 79 -16.53 11.30 5.34
C ILE A 79 -15.82 10.59 6.49
N VAL A 80 -16.44 9.50 6.96
CA VAL A 80 -15.81 8.49 7.81
C VAL A 80 -15.70 7.22 6.98
N SER A 81 -14.48 6.81 6.71
CA SER A 81 -14.16 5.58 5.95
C SER A 81 -13.34 4.62 6.81
N PRO A 82 -13.20 3.34 6.41
CA PRO A 82 -12.13 2.52 6.95
C PRO A 82 -10.79 3.22 6.74
N GLY A 83 -9.85 3.02 7.64
CA GLY A 83 -8.48 3.48 7.48
C GLY A 83 -7.83 2.85 6.24
N PHE A 84 -7.01 3.61 5.56
CA PHE A 84 -6.43 3.20 4.28
C PHE A 84 -5.34 2.14 4.50
N ILE A 85 -5.23 1.23 3.53
CA ILE A 85 -4.25 0.14 3.50
C ILE A 85 -3.30 0.40 2.33
N ASP A 86 -2.05 0.69 2.64
CA ASP A 86 -0.97 0.86 1.69
C ASP A 86 -0.30 -0.50 1.43
N VAL A 87 -0.57 -1.08 0.26
CA VAL A 87 -0.14 -2.44 -0.07
C VAL A 87 1.30 -2.54 -0.58
N HIS A 88 1.94 -1.38 -0.79
CA HIS A 88 3.32 -1.32 -1.27
C HIS A 88 4.03 -0.15 -0.60
N SER A 89 4.70 -0.43 0.53
CA SER A 89 5.30 0.60 1.37
C SER A 89 6.73 0.28 1.77
N HIS A 90 7.63 1.22 1.55
CA HIS A 90 9.02 1.19 2.04
C HIS A 90 9.17 1.80 3.45
N ALA A 91 8.06 2.13 4.12
CA ALA A 91 8.09 2.76 5.44
C ALA A 91 8.51 1.82 6.59
N GLY A 92 8.60 0.51 6.35
CA GLY A 92 8.86 -0.49 7.39
C GLY A 92 10.15 -0.25 8.18
N GLU A 93 11.23 0.17 7.53
CA GLU A 93 12.49 0.49 8.21
C GLU A 93 12.39 1.79 9.03
N GLY A 94 11.72 2.81 8.47
CA GLY A 94 11.46 4.06 9.19
C GLY A 94 10.65 3.86 10.47
N LEU A 95 9.66 2.97 10.46
CA LEU A 95 8.84 2.66 11.64
C LEU A 95 9.62 1.98 12.78
N ARG A 96 10.78 1.39 12.51
CA ARG A 96 11.69 0.86 13.55
C ARG A 96 12.47 1.96 14.28
N ASN A 97 12.51 3.16 13.71
CA ASN A 97 13.18 4.32 14.32
C ASN A 97 12.22 5.02 15.29
N ALA A 98 12.61 5.15 16.54
CA ALA A 98 11.80 5.78 17.59
C ALA A 98 11.37 7.22 17.28
N ALA A 99 12.14 7.95 16.46
CA ALA A 99 11.76 9.30 16.03
C ALA A 99 10.67 9.31 14.94
N LEU A 100 10.41 8.18 14.29
CA LEU A 100 9.50 8.06 13.14
C LEU A 100 8.38 7.05 13.37
N HIS A 101 8.39 6.28 14.46
CA HIS A 101 7.49 5.16 14.72
C HIS A 101 6.01 5.54 14.81
N GLN A 102 5.68 6.83 15.03
CA GLN A 102 4.31 7.34 14.91
C GLN A 102 3.78 7.26 13.48
N GLY A 103 4.65 7.28 12.46
CA GLY A 103 4.25 7.26 11.06
C GLY A 103 3.46 8.50 10.63
N GLN A 104 3.81 9.69 11.14
CA GLN A 104 3.03 10.92 10.90
C GLN A 104 2.71 11.18 9.42
N PRO A 105 3.64 11.00 8.45
CA PRO A 105 3.30 11.15 7.03
C PRO A 105 2.26 10.15 6.52
N LEU A 106 2.24 8.93 7.06
CA LEU A 106 1.24 7.90 6.74
C LEU A 106 -0.12 8.27 7.34
N VAL A 107 -0.14 8.57 8.63
CA VAL A 107 -1.35 8.94 9.38
C VAL A 107 -1.99 10.21 8.82
N ALA A 108 -1.17 11.20 8.38
CA ALA A 108 -1.67 12.43 7.76
C ALA A 108 -2.48 12.18 6.48
N GLN A 109 -2.21 11.08 5.78
CA GLN A 109 -2.94 10.64 4.59
C GLN A 109 -4.16 9.74 4.90
N GLY A 110 -4.37 9.37 6.17
CA GLY A 110 -5.42 8.42 6.57
C GLY A 110 -5.00 6.95 6.50
N ILE A 111 -3.71 6.66 6.27
CA ILE A 111 -3.18 5.29 6.25
C ILE A 111 -3.11 4.75 7.68
N THR A 112 -3.71 3.58 7.90
CA THR A 112 -3.73 2.87 9.19
C THR A 112 -3.01 1.53 9.14
N THR A 113 -2.71 1.04 7.92
CA THR A 113 -2.04 -0.24 7.71
C THR A 113 -1.11 -0.14 6.51
N ILE A 114 0.09 -0.70 6.63
CA ILE A 114 1.05 -0.84 5.52
C ILE A 114 1.44 -2.30 5.32
N ILE A 115 1.81 -2.66 4.07
CA ILE A 115 2.49 -3.91 3.73
C ILE A 115 3.92 -3.55 3.37
N ALA A 116 4.86 -4.02 4.18
CA ALA A 116 6.28 -3.73 4.08
C ALA A 116 7.09 -4.87 3.44
N ASN A 117 8.36 -4.61 3.15
CA ASN A 117 9.30 -5.48 2.45
C ASN A 117 8.88 -5.77 0.99
N PRO A 118 8.46 -4.76 0.20
CA PRO A 118 8.17 -4.93 -1.21
C PRO A 118 9.45 -5.19 -2.03
N ASP A 119 9.31 -5.35 -3.35
CA ASP A 119 10.40 -5.38 -4.35
C ASP A 119 11.49 -6.42 -4.10
N GLY A 120 11.14 -7.51 -3.44
CA GLY A 120 12.07 -8.59 -3.13
C GLY A 120 13.08 -8.25 -2.03
N GLY A 121 12.89 -7.12 -1.34
CA GLY A 121 13.76 -6.63 -0.27
C GLY A 121 13.32 -7.06 1.13
N GLY A 122 14.00 -6.51 2.13
CA GLY A 122 13.72 -6.71 3.55
C GLY A 122 14.56 -7.79 4.23
N PRO A 123 14.49 -7.88 5.57
CA PRO A 123 15.19 -8.94 6.34
C PRO A 123 14.64 -10.32 6.01
N ILE A 124 15.52 -11.34 6.07
CA ILE A 124 15.11 -12.75 5.95
C ILE A 124 14.51 -13.25 7.26
N ASP A 125 15.02 -12.78 8.39
CA ASP A 125 14.50 -13.09 9.73
C ASP A 125 13.32 -12.16 10.04
N LEU A 126 12.14 -12.57 9.60
CA LEU A 126 10.91 -11.81 9.84
C LEU A 126 10.48 -11.87 11.30
N ALA A 127 10.84 -12.91 12.04
CA ALA A 127 10.56 -12.99 13.48
C ALA A 127 11.31 -11.89 14.24
N ALA A 128 12.59 -11.68 13.94
CA ALA A 128 13.37 -10.58 14.52
C ALA A 128 12.85 -9.21 14.09
N GLN A 129 12.48 -9.02 12.81
CA GLN A 129 11.89 -7.77 12.35
C GLN A 129 10.56 -7.46 13.05
N ARG A 130 9.71 -8.46 13.21
CA ARG A 130 8.45 -8.39 13.96
C ARG A 130 8.69 -7.98 15.39
N ALA A 131 9.57 -8.71 16.11
CA ALA A 131 9.89 -8.41 17.50
C ALA A 131 10.40 -6.97 17.69
N ALA A 132 11.20 -6.46 16.75
CA ALA A 132 11.69 -5.09 16.80
C ALA A 132 10.56 -4.06 16.59
N LEU A 133 9.63 -4.30 15.67
CA LEU A 133 8.45 -3.44 15.46
C LEU A 133 7.49 -3.48 16.66
N GLU A 134 7.25 -4.65 17.24
CA GLU A 134 6.39 -4.83 18.41
C GLU A 134 7.00 -4.14 19.66
N ALA A 135 8.31 -4.29 19.88
CA ALA A 135 9.02 -3.64 20.98
C ALA A 135 9.08 -2.11 20.83
N GLY A 136 9.32 -1.63 19.60
CA GLY A 136 9.35 -0.20 19.27
C GLY A 136 7.97 0.45 19.27
N ARG A 137 6.90 -0.35 19.14
CA ARG A 137 5.52 0.06 18.91
C ARG A 137 5.38 1.00 17.71
N THR A 138 4.25 1.02 17.06
CA THR A 138 4.03 1.82 15.84
C THR A 138 2.69 2.53 15.87
N GLY A 139 2.58 3.67 15.18
CA GLY A 139 1.31 4.38 15.04
C GLY A 139 0.33 3.69 14.08
N VAL A 140 0.82 2.84 13.16
CA VAL A 140 0.03 2.13 12.14
C VAL A 140 0.28 0.63 12.21
N ASN A 141 -0.65 -0.18 11.69
CA ASN A 141 -0.47 -1.63 11.55
C ASN A 141 0.54 -1.95 10.44
N VAL A 142 1.29 -3.05 10.59
CA VAL A 142 2.32 -3.48 9.65
C VAL A 142 2.12 -4.94 9.29
N GLY A 143 1.91 -5.25 8.00
CA GLY A 143 2.07 -6.58 7.42
C GLY A 143 3.44 -6.72 6.77
N LEU A 144 3.99 -7.92 6.71
CA LEU A 144 5.32 -8.18 6.14
C LEU A 144 5.24 -9.15 4.96
N LEU A 145 6.13 -8.95 3.99
CA LEU A 145 6.40 -9.91 2.91
C LEU A 145 7.79 -10.52 3.10
N ILE A 146 8.01 -11.74 2.59
CA ILE A 146 9.35 -12.31 2.45
C ILE A 146 9.93 -11.94 1.08
N GLY A 147 11.12 -11.36 1.05
CA GLY A 147 11.74 -10.85 -0.17
C GLY A 147 12.51 -11.92 -0.95
N HIS A 148 12.15 -12.16 -2.23
CA HIS A 148 12.88 -13.05 -3.15
C HIS A 148 14.35 -12.65 -3.32
N GLY A 149 14.64 -11.36 -3.54
CA GLY A 149 16.02 -10.88 -3.70
C GLY A 149 16.85 -11.10 -2.44
N SER A 150 16.26 -10.92 -1.25
CA SER A 150 16.92 -11.21 0.04
C SER A 150 17.18 -12.71 0.22
N VAL A 151 16.21 -13.57 -0.11
CA VAL A 151 16.34 -15.03 -0.07
C VAL A 151 17.44 -15.48 -1.02
N ARG A 152 17.43 -14.99 -2.28
CA ARG A 152 18.46 -15.31 -3.28
C ARG A 152 19.85 -14.85 -2.82
N SER A 153 19.96 -13.61 -2.32
CA SER A 153 21.21 -13.06 -1.82
C SER A 153 21.81 -13.86 -0.67
N ALA A 154 20.99 -14.38 0.24
CA ALA A 154 21.44 -15.18 1.37
C ALA A 154 22.02 -16.55 0.95
N VAL A 155 21.54 -17.12 -0.15
CA VAL A 155 21.96 -18.45 -0.60
C VAL A 155 23.05 -18.35 -1.66
N MET A 156 22.95 -17.39 -2.57
CA MET A 156 23.79 -17.29 -3.78
C MET A 156 24.60 -15.98 -3.88
N GLY A 157 24.39 -15.02 -2.95
CA GLY A 157 24.95 -13.67 -3.11
C GLY A 157 24.41 -13.03 -4.39
N ASN A 158 25.28 -12.34 -5.11
CA ASN A 158 24.97 -11.70 -6.41
C ASN A 158 25.39 -12.56 -7.61
N ALA A 159 25.37 -13.89 -7.50
CA ALA A 159 25.75 -14.77 -8.59
C ALA A 159 24.75 -14.66 -9.76
N ASN A 160 25.25 -14.33 -10.96
CA ASN A 160 24.46 -14.27 -12.18
C ASN A 160 24.43 -15.65 -12.86
N ARG A 161 23.68 -16.58 -12.27
CA ARG A 161 23.42 -17.93 -12.79
C ARG A 161 22.16 -18.50 -12.15
N GLU A 162 21.65 -19.58 -12.70
CA GLU A 162 20.58 -20.34 -12.06
C GLU A 162 21.07 -21.02 -10.76
N PRO A 163 20.18 -21.22 -9.78
CA PRO A 163 20.49 -21.99 -8.59
C PRO A 163 20.73 -23.48 -8.93
N THR A 164 21.61 -24.12 -8.20
CA THR A 164 21.64 -25.58 -8.15
C THR A 164 20.38 -26.11 -7.43
N ALA A 165 20.11 -27.41 -7.55
CA ALA A 165 18.97 -28.03 -6.85
C ALA A 165 19.04 -27.81 -5.33
N ASP A 166 20.23 -27.93 -4.72
CA ASP A 166 20.44 -27.72 -3.28
C ASP A 166 20.25 -26.23 -2.89
N GLU A 167 20.69 -25.29 -3.73
CA GLU A 167 20.47 -23.85 -3.50
C GLU A 167 18.99 -23.51 -3.58
N LEU A 168 18.28 -24.05 -4.58
CA LEU A 168 16.83 -23.85 -4.70
C LEU A 168 16.07 -24.43 -3.49
N LEU A 169 16.47 -25.60 -3.00
CA LEU A 169 15.88 -26.16 -1.78
C LEU A 169 16.09 -25.26 -0.56
N LYS A 170 17.31 -24.72 -0.38
CA LYS A 170 17.59 -23.75 0.70
C LYS A 170 16.77 -22.49 0.57
N MET A 171 16.59 -21.96 -0.64
CA MET A 171 15.71 -20.79 -0.87
C MET A 171 14.25 -21.11 -0.54
N LYS A 172 13.74 -22.28 -0.95
CA LYS A 172 12.40 -22.77 -0.58
C LYS A 172 12.22 -22.86 0.94
N ASP A 173 13.22 -23.33 1.67
CA ASP A 173 13.16 -23.40 3.14
C ASP A 173 13.13 -22.01 3.80
N LEU A 174 13.86 -21.03 3.26
CA LEU A 174 13.80 -19.64 3.72
C LEU A 174 12.42 -19.03 3.48
N VAL A 175 11.82 -19.25 2.30
CA VAL A 175 10.45 -18.80 2.02
C VAL A 175 9.46 -19.47 2.98
N ARG A 176 9.55 -20.78 3.17
CA ARG A 176 8.69 -21.53 4.11
C ARG A 176 8.80 -20.98 5.53
N ARG A 177 10.03 -20.69 5.98
CA ARG A 177 10.26 -20.07 7.29
C ARG A 177 9.60 -18.69 7.38
N GLY A 178 9.83 -17.82 6.41
CA GLY A 178 9.22 -16.49 6.40
C GLY A 178 7.68 -16.53 6.42
N MET A 179 7.08 -17.45 5.68
CA MET A 179 5.63 -17.68 5.72
C MET A 179 5.17 -18.15 7.11
N GLY A 180 5.89 -19.12 7.72
CA GLY A 180 5.62 -19.58 9.09
C GLY A 180 5.77 -18.48 10.15
N GLU A 181 6.63 -17.50 9.91
CA GLU A 181 6.81 -16.30 10.73
C GLU A 181 5.71 -15.24 10.48
N GLY A 182 4.73 -15.51 9.60
CA GLY A 182 3.52 -14.72 9.38
C GLY A 182 3.62 -13.72 8.23
N ALA A 183 4.46 -14.00 7.21
CA ALA A 183 4.45 -13.21 5.98
C ALA A 183 3.11 -13.35 5.22
N PHE A 184 2.68 -12.28 4.54
CA PHE A 184 1.49 -12.30 3.68
C PHE A 184 1.77 -12.93 2.31
N GLY A 185 3.04 -13.12 1.95
CA GLY A 185 3.44 -13.70 0.68
C GLY A 185 4.89 -13.42 0.33
N LEU A 186 5.25 -13.75 -0.91
CA LEU A 186 6.56 -13.51 -1.50
C LEU A 186 6.54 -12.22 -2.31
N SER A 187 7.50 -11.31 -2.07
CA SER A 187 7.74 -10.16 -2.93
C SER A 187 8.96 -10.40 -3.83
N SER A 188 8.95 -9.89 -5.05
CA SER A 188 10.12 -9.88 -5.93
C SER A 188 10.39 -8.50 -6.52
N GLY A 189 11.65 -8.24 -6.85
CA GLY A 189 12.08 -7.08 -7.63
C GLY A 189 12.98 -7.56 -8.76
N LEU A 190 12.35 -8.01 -9.85
CA LEU A 190 13.07 -8.64 -10.97
C LEU A 190 13.85 -7.65 -11.82
N PHE A 191 13.69 -6.38 -11.57
CA PHE A 191 14.50 -5.29 -12.13
C PHE A 191 15.84 -5.12 -11.39
N TYR A 192 15.90 -5.47 -10.10
CA TYR A 192 17.05 -5.24 -9.23
C TYR A 192 17.93 -6.48 -9.08
N VAL A 193 19.25 -6.27 -8.94
CA VAL A 193 20.19 -7.34 -8.57
C VAL A 193 19.95 -7.73 -7.10
N PRO A 194 19.91 -9.05 -6.76
CA PRO A 194 20.12 -10.20 -7.62
C PRO A 194 18.84 -10.77 -8.26
N GLY A 195 17.67 -10.19 -8.06
CA GLY A 195 16.40 -10.65 -8.61
C GLY A 195 16.40 -10.69 -10.15
N SER A 196 17.09 -9.73 -10.79
CA SER A 196 17.22 -9.65 -12.25
C SER A 196 17.96 -10.84 -12.88
N PHE A 197 18.70 -11.59 -12.11
CA PHE A 197 19.40 -12.79 -12.57
C PHE A 197 18.56 -14.06 -12.50
N ALA A 198 17.38 -13.98 -11.84
CA ALA A 198 16.48 -15.10 -11.72
C ALA A 198 15.70 -15.34 -13.01
N LYS A 199 15.54 -16.60 -13.41
CA LYS A 199 14.56 -17.02 -14.40
C LYS A 199 13.17 -17.09 -13.78
N THR A 200 12.15 -17.00 -14.63
CA THR A 200 10.74 -17.08 -14.22
C THR A 200 10.46 -18.39 -13.45
N GLU A 201 11.08 -19.48 -13.85
CA GLU A 201 10.94 -20.81 -13.24
C GLU A 201 11.38 -20.84 -11.76
N GLU A 202 12.48 -20.13 -11.42
CA GLU A 202 12.92 -19.99 -10.03
C GLU A 202 11.85 -19.28 -9.19
N VAL A 203 11.32 -18.18 -9.72
CA VAL A 203 10.30 -17.39 -9.02
C VAL A 203 9.00 -18.19 -8.86
N ILE A 204 8.58 -18.96 -9.88
CA ILE A 204 7.43 -19.87 -9.80
C ILE A 204 7.62 -20.88 -8.68
N GLU A 205 8.78 -21.54 -8.61
CA GLU A 205 9.05 -22.57 -7.60
C GLU A 205 9.04 -22.02 -6.16
N LEU A 206 9.53 -20.80 -5.95
CA LEU A 206 9.47 -20.13 -4.64
C LEU A 206 8.06 -19.63 -4.32
N THR A 207 7.33 -19.13 -5.33
CA THR A 207 5.94 -18.68 -5.17
C THR A 207 5.02 -19.86 -4.83
N LYS A 208 5.23 -21.05 -5.38
CA LYS A 208 4.49 -22.27 -5.00
C LYS A 208 4.60 -22.55 -3.51
N VAL A 209 5.80 -22.39 -2.91
CA VAL A 209 5.98 -22.56 -1.46
C VAL A 209 5.18 -21.54 -0.66
N ALA A 210 5.16 -20.28 -1.09
CA ALA A 210 4.34 -19.27 -0.44
C ALA A 210 2.84 -19.59 -0.59
N ALA A 211 2.41 -20.01 -1.79
CA ALA A 211 1.03 -20.37 -2.10
C ALA A 211 0.51 -21.55 -1.28
N GLU A 212 1.32 -22.60 -1.09
CA GLU A 212 1.00 -23.76 -0.23
C GLU A 212 0.66 -23.36 1.21
N LEU A 213 1.20 -22.22 1.67
CA LEU A 213 0.98 -21.65 3.01
C LEU A 213 -0.02 -20.48 2.99
N GLY A 214 -0.79 -20.32 1.90
CA GLY A 214 -1.83 -19.31 1.75
C GLY A 214 -1.30 -17.91 1.43
N GLY A 215 -0.02 -17.76 1.07
CA GLY A 215 0.59 -16.49 0.68
C GLY A 215 0.32 -16.12 -0.76
N LEU A 216 0.46 -14.83 -1.06
CA LEU A 216 0.36 -14.26 -2.40
C LEU A 216 1.75 -13.92 -2.99
N TYR A 217 1.77 -13.46 -4.23
CA TYR A 217 2.98 -12.99 -4.93
C TYR A 217 2.83 -11.53 -5.33
N THR A 218 3.85 -10.70 -5.05
CA THR A 218 3.94 -9.31 -5.51
C THR A 218 5.22 -9.07 -6.30
N SER A 219 5.18 -8.26 -7.33
CA SER A 219 6.36 -8.05 -8.19
C SER A 219 6.54 -6.61 -8.63
N HIS A 220 7.69 -6.01 -8.25
CA HIS A 220 8.32 -5.04 -9.13
C HIS A 220 8.76 -5.80 -10.38
N VAL A 221 8.10 -5.53 -11.48
CA VAL A 221 8.27 -6.30 -12.71
C VAL A 221 9.68 -6.15 -13.30
N ARG A 222 10.09 -7.11 -14.14
CA ARG A 222 11.43 -7.18 -14.71
C ARG A 222 11.78 -5.97 -15.57
N ASP A 223 10.82 -5.45 -16.31
CA ASP A 223 10.94 -4.25 -17.14
C ASP A 223 9.66 -3.43 -17.06
N GLU A 224 9.76 -2.20 -16.59
CA GLU A 224 8.64 -1.26 -16.51
C GLU A 224 8.48 -0.41 -17.76
N GLY A 225 9.37 -0.55 -18.73
CA GLY A 225 9.46 0.22 -19.97
C GLY A 225 9.84 -0.65 -21.16
N ASN A 226 11.02 -0.38 -21.70
CA ASN A 226 11.58 -1.08 -22.86
C ASN A 226 13.11 -1.29 -22.74
N TYR A 227 13.57 -1.64 -21.54
CA TYR A 227 15.00 -1.88 -21.28
C TYR A 227 15.49 -3.19 -21.88
N ALA A 228 14.66 -4.23 -21.85
CA ALA A 228 14.95 -5.57 -22.31
C ALA A 228 13.71 -6.20 -23.00
N GLU A 229 12.90 -6.98 -22.26
CA GLU A 229 11.71 -7.67 -22.79
C GLU A 229 10.48 -6.78 -22.92
N GLY A 230 10.49 -5.60 -22.32
CA GLY A 230 9.41 -4.64 -22.30
C GLY A 230 8.35 -4.91 -21.21
N VAL A 231 7.65 -3.84 -20.80
CA VAL A 231 6.67 -3.87 -19.71
C VAL A 231 5.54 -4.88 -19.93
N ARG A 232 5.09 -5.05 -21.18
CA ARG A 232 3.99 -5.99 -21.47
C ARG A 232 4.40 -7.45 -21.23
N ALA A 233 5.62 -7.84 -21.65
CA ALA A 233 6.13 -9.18 -21.38
C ALA A 233 6.30 -9.40 -19.88
N SER A 234 6.77 -8.38 -19.16
CA SER A 234 6.96 -8.44 -17.70
C SER A 234 5.64 -8.56 -16.93
N VAL A 235 4.57 -7.90 -17.37
CA VAL A 235 3.21 -8.09 -16.80
C VAL A 235 2.72 -9.53 -17.05
N ARG A 236 2.95 -10.07 -18.26
CA ARG A 236 2.62 -11.47 -18.58
C ARG A 236 3.44 -12.47 -17.77
N GLU A 237 4.69 -12.13 -17.40
CA GLU A 237 5.50 -12.94 -16.47
C GLU A 237 4.81 -13.06 -15.11
N VAL A 238 4.28 -11.96 -14.54
CA VAL A 238 3.52 -12.00 -13.27
C VAL A 238 2.25 -12.85 -13.41
N ILE A 239 1.52 -12.70 -14.52
CA ILE A 239 0.33 -13.52 -14.81
C ILE A 239 0.71 -15.01 -14.85
N ARG A 240 1.78 -15.37 -15.55
CA ARG A 240 2.28 -16.75 -15.64
C ARG A 240 2.66 -17.30 -14.27
N ILE A 241 3.38 -16.52 -13.46
CA ILE A 241 3.79 -16.92 -12.09
C ILE A 241 2.55 -17.19 -11.23
N ALA A 242 1.55 -16.30 -11.27
CA ALA A 242 0.30 -16.46 -10.52
C ALA A 242 -0.49 -17.71 -10.97
N GLU A 243 -0.58 -17.94 -12.29
CA GLU A 243 -1.29 -19.07 -12.90
C GLU A 243 -0.63 -20.40 -12.53
N GLU A 244 0.70 -20.52 -12.69
CA GLU A 244 1.44 -21.77 -12.41
C GLU A 244 1.61 -22.05 -10.91
N ALA A 245 1.70 -21.02 -10.07
CA ALA A 245 1.75 -21.17 -8.61
C ALA A 245 0.35 -21.27 -7.98
N LYS A 246 -0.73 -21.05 -8.74
CA LYS A 246 -2.14 -21.07 -8.30
C LYS A 246 -2.41 -20.16 -7.12
N THR A 247 -1.90 -18.94 -7.19
CA THR A 247 -2.06 -17.92 -6.15
C THR A 247 -2.38 -16.56 -6.75
N ILE A 248 -2.63 -15.58 -5.88
CA ILE A 248 -2.81 -14.19 -6.30
C ILE A 248 -1.46 -13.63 -6.73
N GLY A 249 -1.42 -13.01 -7.93
CA GLY A 249 -0.28 -12.21 -8.40
C GLY A 249 -0.61 -10.73 -8.42
N ILE A 250 0.34 -9.89 -8.00
CA ILE A 250 0.18 -8.43 -8.00
C ILE A 250 1.31 -7.80 -8.81
N VAL A 251 0.93 -7.07 -9.87
CA VAL A 251 1.83 -6.16 -10.59
C VAL A 251 1.94 -4.90 -9.74
N THR A 252 3.07 -4.71 -9.04
CA THR A 252 3.21 -3.60 -8.10
C THR A 252 3.52 -2.29 -8.82
N HIS A 253 3.07 -1.17 -8.24
CA HIS A 253 3.24 0.21 -8.74
C HIS A 253 3.18 0.29 -10.28
N MET A 254 2.17 -0.36 -10.85
CA MET A 254 2.01 -0.57 -12.29
C MET A 254 2.13 0.73 -13.09
N LYS A 255 3.00 0.74 -14.08
CA LYS A 255 3.26 1.89 -14.95
C LYS A 255 3.77 1.45 -16.32
N ALA A 256 3.72 2.37 -17.29
CA ALA A 256 4.43 2.29 -18.56
C ALA A 256 5.49 3.40 -18.57
N LEU A 257 6.76 3.02 -18.36
CA LEU A 257 7.84 3.94 -18.08
C LEU A 257 8.54 4.38 -19.37
N GLY A 258 8.69 5.71 -19.53
CA GLY A 258 9.38 6.33 -20.66
C GLY A 258 8.48 6.48 -21.89
N ARG A 259 8.77 7.50 -22.73
CA ARG A 259 7.93 7.88 -23.87
C ARG A 259 7.69 6.74 -24.87
N ASP A 260 8.64 5.84 -25.01
CA ASP A 260 8.54 4.69 -25.92
C ASP A 260 7.49 3.67 -25.46
N SER A 261 7.06 3.76 -24.17
CA SER A 261 6.07 2.86 -23.55
C SER A 261 4.74 3.56 -23.23
N TRP A 262 4.67 4.89 -23.35
CA TRP A 262 3.44 5.62 -23.07
C TRP A 262 2.29 5.16 -23.97
N GLY A 263 1.09 5.08 -23.43
CA GLY A 263 -0.10 4.56 -24.11
C GLY A 263 -0.23 3.04 -24.08
N LEU A 264 0.67 2.31 -23.39
CA LEU A 264 0.57 0.86 -23.27
C LEU A 264 -0.39 0.39 -22.17
N ALA A 265 -0.80 1.24 -21.22
CA ALA A 265 -1.67 0.85 -20.12
C ALA A 265 -2.93 0.08 -20.58
N PRO A 266 -3.67 0.48 -21.64
CA PRO A 266 -4.82 -0.30 -22.12
C PRO A 266 -4.46 -1.74 -22.53
N ALA A 267 -3.27 -1.95 -23.13
CA ALA A 267 -2.83 -3.29 -23.53
C ALA A 267 -2.41 -4.16 -22.34
N LEU A 268 -1.79 -3.54 -21.31
CA LEU A 268 -1.44 -4.21 -20.06
C LEU A 268 -2.70 -4.64 -19.31
N LEU A 269 -3.67 -3.75 -19.17
CA LEU A 269 -4.95 -4.00 -18.52
C LEU A 269 -5.75 -5.08 -19.25
N LYS A 270 -5.73 -5.08 -20.59
CA LYS A 270 -6.36 -6.12 -21.40
C LYS A 270 -5.75 -7.51 -21.13
N ASP A 271 -4.40 -7.62 -21.08
CA ASP A 271 -3.75 -8.89 -20.76
C ASP A 271 -4.16 -9.41 -19.37
N MET A 272 -4.29 -8.52 -18.39
CA MET A 272 -4.76 -8.85 -17.04
C MET A 272 -6.23 -9.27 -17.04
N ASP A 273 -7.12 -8.55 -17.72
CA ASP A 273 -8.55 -8.89 -17.84
C ASP A 273 -8.75 -10.25 -18.50
N GLU A 274 -8.02 -10.55 -19.57
CA GLU A 274 -8.05 -11.84 -20.25
C GLU A 274 -7.58 -12.98 -19.31
N ALA A 275 -6.54 -12.74 -18.50
CA ALA A 275 -6.09 -13.70 -17.49
C ALA A 275 -7.16 -13.92 -16.40
N ARG A 276 -7.76 -12.83 -15.90
CA ARG A 276 -8.87 -12.90 -14.93
C ARG A 276 -10.07 -13.63 -15.50
N GLY A 277 -10.40 -13.43 -16.78
CA GLY A 277 -11.45 -14.17 -17.50
C GLY A 277 -11.20 -15.67 -17.57
N ARG A 278 -9.94 -16.13 -17.49
CA ARG A 278 -9.54 -17.54 -17.36
C ARG A 278 -9.49 -18.04 -15.91
N GLY A 279 -9.77 -17.20 -14.93
CA GLY A 279 -9.77 -17.54 -13.51
C GLY A 279 -8.43 -17.26 -12.78
N VAL A 280 -7.44 -16.68 -13.46
CA VAL A 280 -6.18 -16.27 -12.80
C VAL A 280 -6.45 -15.06 -11.92
N GLN A 281 -6.05 -15.13 -10.65
CA GLN A 281 -6.22 -14.03 -9.72
C GLN A 281 -5.03 -13.06 -9.84
N VAL A 282 -5.13 -12.07 -10.72
CA VAL A 282 -4.10 -11.05 -10.92
C VAL A 282 -4.68 -9.66 -10.63
N TYR A 283 -3.91 -8.87 -9.90
CA TYR A 283 -4.22 -7.51 -9.46
C TYR A 283 -3.05 -6.57 -9.75
N ALA A 284 -3.27 -5.28 -9.58
CA ALA A 284 -2.22 -4.27 -9.62
C ALA A 284 -2.33 -3.34 -8.40
N ASP A 285 -1.25 -2.62 -8.12
CA ASP A 285 -1.30 -1.42 -7.31
C ASP A 285 -0.64 -0.24 -8.03
N GLN A 286 -0.92 0.99 -7.57
CA GLN A 286 -0.47 2.21 -8.23
C GLN A 286 -0.43 3.38 -7.26
N TYR A 287 0.62 4.19 -7.37
CA TYR A 287 0.69 5.54 -6.79
C TYR A 287 0.38 6.61 -7.87
N PRO A 288 -0.26 7.75 -7.48
CA PRO A 288 -0.83 8.71 -8.43
C PRO A 288 0.14 9.86 -8.77
N TYR A 289 1.31 9.56 -9.32
CA TYR A 289 2.32 10.56 -9.71
C TYR A 289 2.96 10.22 -11.04
N GLU A 290 3.37 11.24 -11.79
CA GLU A 290 4.01 11.11 -13.11
C GLU A 290 5.51 10.85 -13.05
N ALA A 291 6.09 10.80 -11.86
CA ALA A 291 7.49 10.45 -11.64
C ALA A 291 7.66 9.17 -10.86
N SER A 292 8.72 8.44 -11.13
CA SER A 292 9.19 7.28 -10.37
C SER A 292 10.37 7.65 -9.47
N SER A 293 10.71 6.80 -8.50
CA SER A 293 11.91 6.94 -7.68
C SER A 293 12.64 5.62 -7.54
N THR A 294 13.96 5.63 -7.75
CA THR A 294 14.83 4.46 -7.59
C THR A 294 16.28 4.90 -7.46
N SER A 295 17.25 3.97 -7.37
CA SER A 295 18.66 4.31 -7.39
C SER A 295 19.11 4.79 -8.79
N LEU A 296 20.04 5.74 -8.83
CA LEU A 296 20.62 6.25 -10.08
C LEU A 296 21.24 5.10 -10.92
N ARG A 297 21.92 4.17 -10.24
CA ARG A 297 22.53 3.01 -10.90
C ARG A 297 21.49 2.06 -11.50
N ALA A 298 20.43 1.72 -10.76
CA ALA A 298 19.36 0.86 -11.29
C ALA A 298 18.64 1.52 -12.47
N ALA A 299 18.46 2.84 -12.42
CA ALA A 299 17.83 3.59 -13.49
C ALA A 299 18.66 3.64 -14.79
N LEU A 300 19.96 3.85 -14.67
CA LEU A 300 20.84 4.14 -15.84
C LEU A 300 21.73 2.95 -16.26
N ALA A 301 21.82 1.91 -15.41
CA ALA A 301 22.51 0.64 -15.71
C ALA A 301 21.72 -0.55 -15.12
N PRO A 302 20.49 -0.81 -15.62
CA PRO A 302 19.58 -1.81 -15.07
C PRO A 302 20.15 -3.24 -15.22
N GLY A 303 19.62 -4.18 -14.41
CA GLY A 303 19.96 -5.60 -14.53
C GLY A 303 21.39 -5.97 -14.15
N GLY A 304 22.15 -5.05 -13.53
CA GLY A 304 23.54 -5.29 -13.14
C GLY A 304 24.56 -5.12 -14.25
N VAL A 305 24.16 -4.52 -15.40
CA VAL A 305 25.11 -4.20 -16.48
C VAL A 305 26.12 -3.13 -16.04
N GLN A 306 27.31 -3.13 -16.64
CA GLN A 306 28.30 -2.10 -16.38
C GLN A 306 27.84 -0.74 -16.93
N PRO A 307 27.94 0.35 -16.16
CA PRO A 307 27.53 1.69 -16.58
C PRO A 307 28.56 2.30 -17.54
N THR A 308 28.52 1.90 -18.81
CA THR A 308 29.32 2.54 -19.87
C THR A 308 28.60 3.81 -20.36
N GLU A 309 29.33 4.71 -21.05
CA GLU A 309 28.72 5.90 -21.65
C GLU A 309 27.54 5.56 -22.57
N ALA A 310 27.66 4.51 -23.39
CA ALA A 310 26.61 4.09 -24.31
C ALA A 310 25.35 3.62 -23.54
N VAL A 311 25.52 2.81 -22.49
CA VAL A 311 24.42 2.32 -21.64
C VAL A 311 23.73 3.48 -20.94
N VAL A 312 24.50 4.38 -20.32
CA VAL A 312 23.95 5.53 -19.60
C VAL A 312 23.23 6.50 -20.54
N ARG A 313 23.80 6.79 -21.71
CA ARG A 313 23.20 7.66 -22.73
C ARG A 313 21.85 7.12 -23.20
N GLU A 314 21.77 5.83 -23.50
CA GLU A 314 20.52 5.21 -23.95
C GLU A 314 19.46 5.20 -22.85
N ASN A 315 19.82 4.91 -21.60
CA ASN A 315 18.86 4.90 -20.49
C ASN A 315 18.45 6.31 -20.06
N LEU A 316 19.28 7.32 -20.23
CA LEU A 316 18.86 8.73 -20.12
C LEU A 316 17.80 9.06 -21.17
N ARG A 317 17.99 8.65 -22.43
CA ARG A 317 16.99 8.84 -23.50
C ARG A 317 15.65 8.19 -23.14
N ARG A 318 15.68 6.92 -22.72
CA ARG A 318 14.47 6.17 -22.30
C ARG A 318 13.73 6.83 -21.14
N ARG A 319 14.42 7.56 -20.29
CA ARG A 319 13.87 8.28 -19.13
C ARG A 319 13.56 9.75 -19.40
N ASN A 320 13.33 10.14 -20.65
CA ASN A 320 12.99 11.51 -21.08
C ASN A 320 14.14 12.53 -20.95
N GLY A 321 15.37 12.06 -20.83
CA GLY A 321 16.57 12.90 -20.79
C GLY A 321 17.01 13.33 -19.39
N PRO A 322 18.13 14.04 -19.30
CA PRO A 322 18.74 14.42 -18.02
C PRO A 322 17.94 15.49 -17.24
N ASP A 323 17.13 16.31 -17.91
CA ASP A 323 16.24 17.28 -17.26
C ASP A 323 15.13 16.60 -16.48
N ALA A 324 14.74 15.38 -16.88
CA ALA A 324 13.72 14.57 -16.24
C ALA A 324 14.25 13.77 -15.03
N ILE A 325 15.51 13.94 -14.63
CA ILE A 325 16.14 13.24 -13.51
C ILE A 325 16.58 14.25 -12.46
N LEU A 326 15.96 14.18 -11.30
CA LEU A 326 16.28 14.97 -10.11
C LEU A 326 16.98 14.08 -9.08
N ILE A 327 18.08 14.53 -8.50
CA ILE A 327 18.80 13.81 -7.44
C ILE A 327 18.04 13.96 -6.12
N ALA A 328 17.47 12.86 -5.62
CA ALA A 328 16.76 12.82 -4.35
C ALA A 328 17.72 12.70 -3.15
N PHE A 329 18.77 11.92 -3.32
CA PHE A 329 19.81 11.72 -2.32
C PHE A 329 21.13 11.38 -3.01
N HIS A 330 22.25 11.85 -2.44
CA HIS A 330 23.60 11.44 -2.83
C HIS A 330 24.46 11.29 -1.58
N GLN A 331 25.10 10.13 -1.43
CA GLN A 331 25.85 9.78 -0.22
C GLN A 331 27.04 10.71 0.03
N ALA A 332 27.83 11.02 -1.01
CA ALA A 332 29.05 11.81 -0.90
C ALA A 332 28.79 13.32 -0.94
N ASP A 333 27.71 13.79 -1.56
CA ASP A 333 27.46 15.22 -1.74
C ASP A 333 25.98 15.56 -1.62
N ARG A 334 25.55 15.99 -0.46
CA ARG A 334 24.16 16.37 -0.17
C ARG A 334 23.73 17.67 -0.84
N SER A 335 24.67 18.51 -1.32
CA SER A 335 24.34 19.77 -2.01
C SER A 335 23.70 19.55 -3.38
N LEU A 336 23.73 18.32 -3.88
CA LEU A 336 23.13 17.92 -5.15
C LEU A 336 21.63 17.61 -5.05
N GLN A 337 21.12 17.43 -3.85
CA GLN A 337 19.71 17.09 -3.60
C GLN A 337 18.78 18.20 -4.12
N GLY A 338 17.73 17.80 -4.83
CA GLY A 338 16.78 18.72 -5.46
C GLY A 338 17.26 19.32 -6.79
N LYS A 339 18.46 18.98 -7.26
CA LYS A 339 18.99 19.45 -8.56
C LYS A 339 18.77 18.39 -9.65
N THR A 340 18.49 18.85 -10.86
CA THR A 340 18.44 17.99 -12.03
C THR A 340 19.85 17.57 -12.47
N LEU A 341 19.93 16.46 -13.20
CA LEU A 341 21.22 16.00 -13.75
C LEU A 341 21.80 17.02 -14.75
N THR A 342 20.95 17.73 -15.50
CA THR A 342 21.36 18.84 -16.37
C THR A 342 22.02 19.98 -15.60
N GLU A 343 21.41 20.42 -14.50
CA GLU A 343 21.97 21.50 -13.65
C GLU A 343 23.33 21.11 -13.06
N ILE A 344 23.47 19.85 -12.63
CA ILE A 344 24.72 19.31 -12.09
C ILE A 344 25.79 19.24 -13.18
N ALA A 345 25.46 18.73 -14.36
CA ALA A 345 26.37 18.64 -15.49
C ALA A 345 26.87 20.03 -15.91
N LYS A 346 25.95 21.00 -16.04
CA LYS A 346 26.27 22.39 -16.34
C LYS A 346 27.20 23.02 -15.31
N ALA A 347 26.91 22.85 -14.02
CA ALA A 347 27.72 23.38 -12.92
C ALA A 347 29.13 22.79 -12.89
N ARG A 348 29.31 21.55 -13.36
CA ARG A 348 30.59 20.85 -13.45
C ARG A 348 31.32 21.07 -14.78
N GLY A 349 30.69 21.71 -15.77
CA GLY A 349 31.26 21.92 -17.11
C GLY A 349 31.46 20.64 -17.91
N VAL A 350 30.63 19.61 -17.68
CA VAL A 350 30.68 18.30 -18.36
C VAL A 350 29.34 17.96 -19.01
N ASP A 351 29.31 16.96 -19.88
CA ASP A 351 28.05 16.45 -20.41
C ASP A 351 27.29 15.61 -19.34
N PRO A 352 25.95 15.43 -19.49
CA PRO A 352 25.13 14.72 -18.48
C PRO A 352 25.51 13.25 -18.29
N VAL A 353 26.04 12.57 -19.30
CA VAL A 353 26.48 11.17 -19.19
C VAL A 353 27.70 11.06 -18.30
N THR A 354 28.69 11.93 -18.53
CA THR A 354 29.90 12.06 -17.70
C THR A 354 29.52 12.41 -16.25
N ALA A 355 28.57 13.34 -16.05
CA ALA A 355 28.09 13.69 -14.72
C ALA A 355 27.43 12.49 -14.01
N ALA A 356 26.58 11.73 -14.71
CA ALA A 356 25.90 10.55 -14.17
C ALA A 356 26.89 9.44 -13.77
N LEU A 357 27.87 9.15 -14.61
CA LEU A 357 28.93 8.17 -14.31
C LEU A 357 29.72 8.58 -13.07
N ALA A 358 30.16 9.83 -12.99
CA ALA A 358 30.89 10.35 -11.84
C ALA A 358 30.06 10.31 -10.54
N LEU A 359 28.74 10.52 -10.60
CA LEU A 359 27.86 10.39 -9.46
C LEU A 359 27.75 8.94 -8.98
N MET A 360 27.61 7.98 -9.91
CA MET A 360 27.54 6.55 -9.60
C MET A 360 28.85 6.01 -9.00
N ASP A 361 29.99 6.55 -9.44
CA ASP A 361 31.31 6.17 -8.92
C ASP A 361 31.59 6.76 -7.54
N ALA A 362 31.07 7.97 -7.28
CA ALA A 362 31.25 8.67 -5.99
C ALA A 362 30.43 8.08 -4.84
N GLY A 363 29.45 7.21 -5.12
CA GLY A 363 28.65 6.54 -4.09
C GLY A 363 27.19 6.31 -4.45
N SER A 364 26.41 5.91 -3.45
CA SER A 364 24.98 5.68 -3.61
C SER A 364 24.23 6.98 -3.90
N ALA A 365 23.33 6.92 -4.89
CA ALA A 365 22.43 8.01 -5.22
C ALA A 365 21.03 7.46 -5.51
N SER A 366 20.00 8.18 -5.06
CA SER A 366 18.60 7.95 -5.48
C SER A 366 18.09 9.15 -6.27
N ILE A 367 17.11 8.90 -7.11
CA ILE A 367 16.56 9.88 -8.03
C ILE A 367 15.04 9.91 -8.00
N VAL A 368 14.48 11.04 -8.39
CA VAL A 368 13.11 11.18 -8.89
C VAL A 368 13.21 11.36 -10.42
N SER A 369 12.45 10.59 -11.18
CA SER A 369 12.53 10.58 -12.64
C SER A 369 11.15 10.77 -13.25
N PHE A 370 10.94 11.87 -14.00
CA PHE A 370 9.69 12.25 -14.66
C PHE A 370 9.53 11.47 -15.97
N ASN A 371 8.86 10.34 -15.90
CA ASN A 371 8.88 9.34 -16.98
C ASN A 371 7.56 8.60 -17.21
N MET A 372 6.46 9.02 -16.60
CA MET A 372 5.15 8.41 -16.77
C MET A 372 4.16 9.36 -17.43
N SER A 373 3.13 8.78 -18.06
CA SER A 373 2.03 9.49 -18.71
C SER A 373 0.82 9.58 -17.79
N GLU A 374 0.21 10.76 -17.69
CA GLU A 374 -1.04 10.96 -16.95
C GLU A 374 -2.21 10.14 -17.51
N ASP A 375 -2.24 9.90 -18.83
CA ASP A 375 -3.28 9.08 -19.46
C ASP A 375 -3.15 7.61 -19.05
N ASP A 376 -1.92 7.08 -18.97
CA ASP A 376 -1.68 5.74 -18.47
C ASP A 376 -2.00 5.63 -16.97
N ILE A 377 -1.64 6.65 -16.16
CA ILE A 377 -1.99 6.70 -14.74
C ILE A 377 -3.52 6.65 -14.58
N ALA A 378 -4.26 7.46 -15.33
CA ALA A 378 -5.71 7.50 -15.27
C ALA A 378 -6.35 6.18 -15.75
N ALA A 379 -5.79 5.55 -16.79
CA ALA A 379 -6.28 4.26 -17.30
C ALA A 379 -6.11 3.15 -16.26
N ILE A 380 -4.92 3.03 -15.65
CA ILE A 380 -4.61 2.03 -14.62
C ILE A 380 -5.48 2.27 -13.37
N MET A 381 -5.67 3.54 -12.98
CA MET A 381 -6.47 3.91 -11.81
C MET A 381 -7.94 3.47 -11.93
N ARG A 382 -8.51 3.50 -13.14
CA ARG A 382 -9.91 3.09 -13.40
C ARG A 382 -10.13 1.58 -13.38
N ALA A 383 -9.08 0.78 -13.45
CA ALA A 383 -9.23 -0.67 -13.45
C ALA A 383 -9.70 -1.17 -12.07
N PRO A 384 -10.81 -1.96 -12.00
CA PRO A 384 -11.46 -2.33 -10.73
C PRO A 384 -10.62 -3.27 -9.84
N PHE A 385 -9.53 -3.77 -10.38
CA PHE A 385 -8.55 -4.63 -9.71
C PHE A 385 -7.24 -3.90 -9.36
N THR A 386 -7.19 -2.56 -9.54
CA THR A 386 -6.04 -1.74 -9.14
C THR A 386 -6.24 -1.17 -7.75
N MET A 387 -5.37 -1.54 -6.83
CA MET A 387 -5.30 -1.01 -5.46
C MET A 387 -4.51 0.31 -5.44
N ALA A 388 -4.70 1.11 -4.39
CA ALA A 388 -3.83 2.24 -4.13
C ALA A 388 -2.58 1.79 -3.37
N SER A 389 -1.45 2.40 -3.69
CA SER A 389 -0.20 2.28 -2.95
C SER A 389 0.51 3.62 -2.86
N SER A 390 1.47 3.74 -1.95
CA SER A 390 2.35 4.91 -1.89
C SER A 390 3.65 4.68 -2.63
N ASP A 391 4.17 3.46 -2.60
CA ASP A 391 5.56 3.14 -2.95
C ASP A 391 6.54 4.08 -2.21
N GLY A 392 6.09 4.56 -1.04
CA GLY A 392 6.72 5.61 -0.26
C GLY A 392 7.59 5.08 0.87
N ALA A 393 8.64 5.83 1.19
CA ALA A 393 9.49 5.60 2.34
C ALA A 393 9.04 6.45 3.53
N LEU A 394 9.58 6.16 4.70
CA LEU A 394 9.44 6.98 5.90
C LEU A 394 10.83 7.43 6.36
N VAL A 395 11.16 8.66 6.04
CA VAL A 395 12.47 9.27 6.32
C VAL A 395 12.33 10.49 7.22
N ALA A 396 13.38 10.80 7.96
CA ALA A 396 13.39 11.99 8.82
C ALA A 396 13.30 13.27 7.98
N VAL A 397 12.64 14.29 8.52
CA VAL A 397 12.59 15.62 7.89
C VAL A 397 14.01 16.14 7.71
N GLY A 398 14.32 16.64 6.51
CA GLY A 398 15.65 17.08 6.12
C GLY A 398 16.61 15.95 5.68
N ALA A 399 16.18 14.69 5.70
CA ALA A 399 16.98 13.57 5.22
C ALA A 399 16.77 13.36 3.70
N GLY A 400 17.36 14.23 2.90
CA GLY A 400 17.26 14.15 1.45
C GLY A 400 16.13 15.00 0.87
N HIS A 401 15.87 14.79 -0.42
CA HIS A 401 14.81 15.41 -1.19
C HIS A 401 13.92 14.30 -1.76
N PRO A 402 13.11 13.62 -0.91
CA PRO A 402 12.39 12.41 -1.29
C PRO A 402 11.32 12.71 -2.33
N HIS A 403 10.75 11.65 -2.90
CA HIS A 403 9.59 11.76 -3.77
C HIS A 403 8.36 12.21 -2.94
N PRO A 404 7.51 13.16 -3.42
CA PRO A 404 6.33 13.63 -2.69
C PRO A 404 5.30 12.51 -2.39
N ARG A 405 5.39 11.36 -3.06
CA ARG A 405 4.53 10.19 -2.79
C ARG A 405 4.65 9.67 -1.35
N ASP A 406 5.79 9.89 -0.69
CA ASP A 406 6.00 9.52 0.72
C ASP A 406 5.02 10.24 1.66
N TYR A 407 4.55 11.42 1.25
CA TYR A 407 3.74 12.31 2.06
C TYR A 407 2.31 12.50 1.56
N GLY A 408 2.01 12.18 0.29
CA GLY A 408 0.78 12.63 -0.34
C GLY A 408 0.00 11.64 -1.20
N ALA A 409 0.48 10.41 -1.46
CA ALA A 409 -0.09 9.51 -2.45
C ALA A 409 -1.61 9.27 -2.29
N PHE A 410 -2.07 8.96 -1.09
CA PHE A 410 -3.48 8.68 -0.82
C PHE A 410 -4.33 9.97 -0.84
N ALA A 411 -3.81 11.06 -0.29
CA ALA A 411 -4.48 12.36 -0.32
C ALA A 411 -4.58 12.90 -1.76
N ARG A 412 -3.53 12.72 -2.60
CA ARG A 412 -3.52 13.09 -4.02
C ARG A 412 -4.56 12.31 -4.81
N ARG A 413 -4.73 11.02 -4.55
CA ARG A 413 -5.77 10.20 -5.19
C ARG A 413 -7.15 10.79 -4.95
N LEU A 414 -7.45 11.20 -3.72
CA LEU A 414 -8.73 11.82 -3.34
C LEU A 414 -8.87 13.28 -3.82
N GLY A 415 -7.84 14.09 -3.65
CA GLY A 415 -7.88 15.50 -4.05
C GLY A 415 -7.84 15.67 -5.55
N VAL A 416 -6.78 15.19 -6.20
CA VAL A 416 -6.54 15.43 -7.62
C VAL A 416 -7.41 14.53 -8.50
N TYR A 417 -7.42 13.20 -8.27
CA TYR A 417 -8.04 12.27 -9.23
C TYR A 417 -9.53 12.05 -8.99
N VAL A 418 -10.01 12.20 -7.75
CA VAL A 418 -11.46 12.18 -7.47
C VAL A 418 -12.05 13.57 -7.64
N ARG A 419 -11.67 14.53 -6.77
CA ARG A 419 -12.32 15.85 -6.69
C ARG A 419 -12.05 16.73 -7.91
N ASP A 420 -10.78 16.91 -8.30
CA ASP A 420 -10.41 17.94 -9.27
C ASP A 420 -10.51 17.45 -10.72
N ARG A 421 -10.14 16.20 -10.99
CA ARG A 421 -10.06 15.64 -12.36
C ARG A 421 -11.18 14.64 -12.70
N HIS A 422 -11.96 14.18 -11.71
CA HIS A 422 -13.06 13.23 -11.89
C HIS A 422 -12.64 11.96 -12.66
N VAL A 423 -11.44 11.45 -12.39
CA VAL A 423 -10.93 10.23 -13.03
C VAL A 423 -11.66 8.99 -12.52
N VAL A 424 -11.95 8.95 -11.22
CA VAL A 424 -12.74 7.91 -10.54
C VAL A 424 -13.66 8.55 -9.51
N GLU A 425 -14.77 7.85 -9.21
CA GLU A 425 -15.71 8.27 -8.15
C GLU A 425 -15.10 8.03 -6.76
N LEU A 426 -15.61 8.78 -5.76
CA LEU A 426 -15.09 8.71 -4.39
C LEU A 426 -15.24 7.31 -3.80
N GLU A 427 -16.37 6.67 -3.99
CA GLU A 427 -16.68 5.30 -3.52
C GLU A 427 -15.71 4.28 -4.09
N PHE A 428 -15.41 4.40 -5.38
CA PHE A 428 -14.43 3.56 -6.06
C PHE A 428 -13.02 3.76 -5.49
N ALA A 429 -12.61 5.02 -5.28
CA ALA A 429 -11.32 5.34 -4.69
C ALA A 429 -11.19 4.77 -3.29
N ILE A 430 -12.19 4.98 -2.42
CA ILE A 430 -12.22 4.42 -1.05
C ILE A 430 -12.11 2.89 -1.08
N ARG A 431 -12.89 2.22 -1.94
CA ARG A 431 -12.80 0.75 -2.10
C ARG A 431 -11.39 0.31 -2.46
N SER A 432 -10.74 1.00 -3.42
CA SER A 432 -9.38 0.68 -3.87
C SER A 432 -8.30 0.91 -2.82
N MET A 433 -8.59 1.69 -1.77
CA MET A 433 -7.70 1.99 -0.65
C MET A 433 -8.03 1.18 0.62
N THR A 434 -9.14 0.43 0.66
CA THR A 434 -9.64 -0.19 1.89
C THR A 434 -10.03 -1.66 1.70
N SER A 435 -11.26 -1.96 1.24
CA SER A 435 -11.77 -3.33 1.17
C SER A 435 -11.11 -4.17 0.08
N LEU A 436 -10.73 -3.58 -1.05
CA LEU A 436 -10.03 -4.30 -2.10
C LEU A 436 -8.67 -4.82 -1.61
N PRO A 437 -7.75 -3.97 -1.09
CA PRO A 437 -6.50 -4.45 -0.52
C PRO A 437 -6.70 -5.43 0.65
N ALA A 438 -7.66 -5.17 1.55
CA ALA A 438 -7.95 -6.10 2.65
C ALA A 438 -8.37 -7.49 2.14
N SER A 439 -9.20 -7.54 1.09
CA SER A 439 -9.64 -8.79 0.46
C SER A 439 -8.50 -9.52 -0.26
N VAL A 440 -7.67 -8.78 -1.02
CA VAL A 440 -6.56 -9.36 -1.79
C VAL A 440 -5.48 -9.94 -0.87
N PHE A 441 -5.12 -9.23 0.20
CA PHE A 441 -4.15 -9.68 1.19
C PHE A 441 -4.74 -10.58 2.28
N ASP A 442 -6.07 -10.78 2.26
CA ASP A 442 -6.80 -11.56 3.26
C ASP A 442 -6.59 -11.00 4.70
N ILE A 443 -6.62 -9.68 4.84
CA ILE A 443 -6.51 -9.00 6.13
C ILE A 443 -7.90 -9.03 6.81
N LYS A 444 -8.05 -9.89 7.80
CA LYS A 444 -9.34 -10.16 8.43
C LYS A 444 -9.89 -8.97 9.22
N ASP A 445 -11.18 -8.72 9.06
CA ASP A 445 -11.96 -7.71 9.78
C ASP A 445 -11.43 -6.27 9.67
N ARG A 446 -10.65 -5.94 8.61
CA ARG A 446 -10.16 -4.59 8.31
C ARG A 446 -10.61 -4.14 6.92
N GLY A 447 -10.49 -2.85 6.64
CA GLY A 447 -10.86 -2.27 5.35
C GLY A 447 -12.36 -2.14 5.10
N VAL A 448 -13.20 -2.39 6.13
CA VAL A 448 -14.67 -2.22 6.07
C VAL A 448 -15.20 -1.65 7.37
N ILE A 449 -16.31 -0.86 7.29
CA ILE A 449 -17.08 -0.41 8.44
C ILE A 449 -18.29 -1.30 8.62
N ARG A 450 -18.25 -2.16 9.62
CA ARG A 450 -19.37 -2.99 10.08
C ARG A 450 -19.18 -3.37 11.53
N PRO A 451 -20.24 -3.73 12.26
CA PRO A 451 -20.09 -4.31 13.61
C PRO A 451 -19.17 -5.54 13.57
N GLY A 452 -18.26 -5.61 14.54
CA GLY A 452 -17.23 -6.66 14.65
C GLY A 452 -15.92 -6.36 13.91
N ALA A 453 -15.87 -5.40 12.97
CA ALA A 453 -14.63 -5.00 12.31
C ALA A 453 -13.72 -4.22 13.28
N PHE A 454 -12.41 -4.26 13.03
CA PHE A 454 -11.48 -3.40 13.75
C PHE A 454 -11.77 -1.92 13.48
N ALA A 455 -11.65 -1.10 14.49
CA ALA A 455 -11.86 0.33 14.39
C ALA A 455 -10.58 1.04 13.89
N ASP A 456 -10.19 0.71 12.66
CA ASP A 456 -9.23 1.46 11.86
C ASP A 456 -10.03 2.41 10.98
N LEU A 457 -10.00 3.70 11.26
CA LEU A 457 -10.88 4.69 10.64
C LEU A 457 -10.11 5.93 10.23
N ALA A 458 -10.51 6.53 9.11
CA ALA A 458 -10.07 7.85 8.67
C ALA A 458 -11.27 8.78 8.52
N ILE A 459 -11.20 9.99 9.10
CA ILE A 459 -12.19 11.04 8.97
C ILE A 459 -11.58 12.18 8.19
N PHE A 460 -12.16 12.51 7.06
CA PHE A 460 -11.61 13.54 6.17
C PHE A 460 -12.70 14.37 5.49
N ASP A 461 -12.32 15.57 5.07
CA ASP A 461 -13.17 16.44 4.26
C ASP A 461 -12.82 16.26 2.77
N PRO A 462 -13.71 15.71 1.95
CA PRO A 462 -13.47 15.51 0.52
C PRO A 462 -13.28 16.81 -0.24
N ALA A 463 -13.78 17.95 0.29
CA ALA A 463 -13.62 19.25 -0.34
C ALA A 463 -12.23 19.85 -0.16
N THR A 464 -11.51 19.47 0.91
CA THR A 464 -10.24 20.09 1.29
C THR A 464 -9.06 19.14 1.31
N ILE A 465 -9.29 17.80 1.21
CA ILE A 465 -8.19 16.82 1.20
C ILE A 465 -7.25 17.04 0.02
N ARG A 466 -5.95 17.13 0.30
CA ARG A 466 -4.92 17.34 -0.73
C ARG A 466 -3.54 16.88 -0.29
N ASP A 467 -2.71 16.55 -1.25
CA ASP A 467 -1.26 16.46 -1.08
C ASP A 467 -0.69 17.90 -1.07
N ALA A 468 -0.02 18.26 0.02
CA ALA A 468 0.69 19.54 0.12
C ALA A 468 2.15 19.40 -0.32
N ALA A 469 2.67 18.17 -0.38
CA ALA A 469 4.01 17.87 -0.86
C ALA A 469 4.11 18.07 -2.38
N THR A 470 5.20 18.70 -2.81
CA THR A 470 5.51 18.92 -4.23
C THR A 470 6.92 18.41 -4.53
N TYR A 471 7.29 18.30 -5.80
CA TYR A 471 8.67 17.93 -6.17
C TYR A 471 9.71 19.00 -5.76
N ALA A 472 9.32 20.23 -5.55
CA ALA A 472 10.19 21.29 -5.06
C ALA A 472 10.28 21.33 -3.51
N ASP A 473 9.20 20.92 -2.83
CA ASP A 473 9.10 20.88 -1.38
C ASP A 473 8.37 19.59 -0.94
N PRO A 474 9.07 18.46 -0.93
CA PRO A 474 8.44 17.14 -0.86
C PRO A 474 8.07 16.67 0.55
N GLN A 475 8.54 17.34 1.61
CA GLN A 475 8.36 16.89 2.99
C GLN A 475 7.24 17.65 3.72
N LYS A 476 6.10 17.85 3.03
CA LYS A 476 4.89 18.44 3.61
C LYS A 476 3.82 17.40 3.86
N LEU A 477 3.27 17.41 5.05
CA LEU A 477 2.15 16.52 5.42
C LEU A 477 0.91 16.82 4.59
N ALA A 478 0.16 15.77 4.25
CA ALA A 478 -1.15 15.91 3.61
C ALA A 478 -2.14 16.65 4.53
N GLU A 479 -3.07 17.37 3.90
CA GLU A 479 -4.11 18.14 4.55
C GLU A 479 -5.50 17.56 4.30
N GLY A 480 -6.50 17.92 5.13
CA GLY A 480 -7.89 17.53 4.98
C GLY A 480 -8.31 16.25 5.73
N VAL A 481 -7.37 15.47 6.27
CA VAL A 481 -7.69 14.38 7.21
C VAL A 481 -7.71 14.98 8.61
N SER A 482 -8.84 14.91 9.30
CA SER A 482 -8.98 15.48 10.65
C SER A 482 -8.67 14.49 11.76
N ASP A 483 -9.18 13.25 11.66
CA ASP A 483 -9.04 12.25 12.71
C ASP A 483 -8.69 10.89 12.10
N VAL A 484 -7.85 10.15 12.79
CA VAL A 484 -7.47 8.79 12.41
C VAL A 484 -7.45 7.93 13.68
N LEU A 485 -8.14 6.80 13.61
CA LEU A 485 -8.12 5.78 14.66
C LEU A 485 -7.44 4.53 14.11
N VAL A 486 -6.59 3.93 14.93
CA VAL A 486 -5.96 2.63 14.67
C VAL A 486 -6.28 1.71 15.83
N ASN A 487 -6.87 0.55 15.55
CA ASN A 487 -7.32 -0.39 16.58
C ASN A 487 -8.17 0.30 17.69
N GLY A 488 -9.07 1.21 17.31
CA GLY A 488 -9.96 1.94 18.21
C GLY A 488 -9.32 3.12 18.95
N VAL A 489 -8.02 3.31 18.82
CA VAL A 489 -7.27 4.37 19.52
C VAL A 489 -6.97 5.52 18.57
N PRO A 490 -7.34 6.76 18.91
CA PRO A 490 -7.01 7.92 18.11
C PRO A 490 -5.49 8.18 18.05
N VAL A 491 -4.93 8.16 16.84
CA VAL A 491 -3.53 8.56 16.54
C VAL A 491 -3.46 9.98 15.97
N ARG A 492 -4.59 10.52 15.49
CA ARG A 492 -4.79 11.92 15.08
C ARG A 492 -6.18 12.37 15.54
N LEU A 493 -6.31 13.55 16.11
CA LEU A 493 -7.55 14.19 16.54
C LEU A 493 -7.56 15.66 16.22
N ASP A 494 -8.64 16.17 15.62
CA ASP A 494 -8.78 17.57 15.19
C ASP A 494 -7.53 18.10 14.48
N GLY A 495 -6.93 17.28 13.60
CA GLY A 495 -5.74 17.61 12.82
C GLY A 495 -4.40 17.51 13.57
N LYS A 496 -4.39 17.14 14.86
CA LYS A 496 -3.17 17.01 15.68
C LYS A 496 -2.83 15.54 15.93
N PHE A 497 -1.56 15.20 15.85
CA PHE A 497 -1.08 13.86 16.21
C PHE A 497 -1.13 13.68 17.73
N THR A 498 -1.41 12.45 18.14
CA THR A 498 -1.32 12.03 19.54
C THR A 498 -0.02 11.23 19.75
N ASP A 499 0.32 10.95 21.01
CA ASP A 499 1.48 10.10 21.33
C ASP A 499 1.14 8.60 21.30
N ALA A 500 -0.06 8.23 20.86
CA ALA A 500 -0.51 6.85 20.88
C ALA A 500 0.17 6.02 19.76
N LEU A 501 0.54 4.80 20.13
CA LEU A 501 1.19 3.82 19.24
C LEU A 501 0.43 2.49 19.30
N PRO A 502 -0.80 2.44 18.79
CA PRO A 502 -1.67 1.26 18.90
C PRO A 502 -1.49 0.28 17.75
N GLY A 503 -0.57 0.53 16.82
CA GLY A 503 -0.31 -0.32 15.67
C GLY A 503 0.10 -1.73 16.10
N ARG A 504 -0.25 -2.70 15.25
CA ARG A 504 0.05 -4.14 15.44
C ARG A 504 0.82 -4.68 14.26
N VAL A 505 1.70 -5.64 14.51
CA VAL A 505 2.32 -6.41 13.42
C VAL A 505 1.38 -7.55 13.07
N LEU A 506 0.76 -7.43 11.88
CA LEU A 506 -0.24 -8.39 11.41
C LEU A 506 0.42 -9.68 10.95
N ARG A 507 -0.34 -10.77 10.96
CA ARG A 507 0.08 -12.09 10.48
C ARG A 507 -0.93 -12.63 9.49
N LYS A 508 -0.42 -13.35 8.49
CA LYS A 508 -1.22 -14.18 7.61
C LYS A 508 -1.83 -15.36 8.36
#